data_d904765a80bed5b4d273d525a93a4892
#
_entry.id   d904765a80bed5b4d273d525a93a4892
#
_cell.length_a   1.000
_cell.length_b   1.000
_cell.length_c   1.000
_cell.angle_alpha   90.00
_cell.angle_beta   90.00
_cell.angle_gamma   90.00
#
_symmetry.space_group_name_H-M   'P 1'
#
loop_
_entity.id
_entity.type
_entity.pdbx_description
1 polymer ?
#
loop_
_entity_poly.entity_id
_entity_poly.type
_entity_poly.pdbx_seq_one_letter_code
_entity_poly.pdbx_strand_id
1 'polypeptide(L)'
;MEQTLENGIADNLLHNIFNDLSVGLELYDKDGLMIDVNYSRLRSMGIKDKKDILGYNLFNYTSFSDEIKEQVRKGETVRFMAKYNFDDVRHLFPTNLSGIKFFEITVSFVHNEKSEITNYMVISQDVTERVLWQNKYDNLYEEAVRSKKELLESEQRMIQLIRQNELVLNNINSGLAY
;
A
#
# COMPACT_ATOMS: atom_id res chain seq x y z
N MET A 1 -36.16 -2.68 31.02
CA MET A 1 -35.44 -1.41 31.20
C MET A 1 -33.90 -1.63 31.23
N GLU A 2 -33.36 -2.64 31.95
CA GLU A 2 -31.93 -3.00 31.96
C GLU A 2 -31.42 -3.40 30.56
N GLN A 3 -32.10 -4.27 29.86
CA GLN A 3 -31.70 -4.77 28.52
C GLN A 3 -31.61 -3.65 27.45
N THR A 4 -32.43 -2.59 27.60
CA THR A 4 -32.39 -1.41 26.70
C THR A 4 -31.20 -0.49 27.02
N LEU A 5 -30.79 -0.42 28.28
CA LEU A 5 -29.62 0.33 28.73
C LEU A 5 -28.32 -0.39 28.34
N GLU A 6 -28.26 -1.70 28.46
CA GLU A 6 -27.10 -2.50 28.06
C GLU A 6 -26.89 -2.45 26.53
N ASN A 7 -27.96 -2.53 25.74
CA ASN A 7 -27.87 -2.38 24.28
C ASN A 7 -27.36 -0.98 23.89
N GLY A 8 -27.82 0.07 24.56
CA GLY A 8 -27.36 1.44 24.28
C GLY A 8 -25.89 1.68 24.63
N ILE A 9 -25.36 1.02 25.66
CA ILE A 9 -23.94 1.08 26.02
C ILE A 9 -23.09 0.31 25.01
N ALA A 10 -23.54 -0.86 24.59
CA ALA A 10 -22.86 -1.67 23.58
C ALA A 10 -22.80 -0.95 22.22
N ASP A 11 -23.91 -0.34 21.80
CA ASP A 11 -23.98 0.40 20.55
C ASP A 11 -23.05 1.63 20.55
N ASN A 12 -23.00 2.37 21.66
CA ASN A 12 -22.07 3.50 21.80
C ASN A 12 -20.60 3.03 21.80
N LEU A 13 -20.29 1.92 22.47
CA LEU A 13 -18.93 1.36 22.49
C LEU A 13 -18.50 0.92 21.08
N LEU A 14 -19.36 0.21 20.36
CA LEU A 14 -19.09 -0.22 18.98
C LEU A 14 -18.88 0.98 18.06
N HIS A 15 -19.71 2.02 18.18
CA HIS A 15 -19.56 3.24 17.42
C HIS A 15 -18.23 3.96 17.71
N ASN A 16 -17.82 4.04 18.97
CA ASN A 16 -16.54 4.63 19.35
C ASN A 16 -15.38 3.80 18.80
N ILE A 17 -15.40 2.47 18.97
CA ILE A 17 -14.37 1.58 18.43
C ILE A 17 -14.25 1.77 16.92
N PHE A 18 -15.38 1.77 16.18
CA PHE A 18 -15.41 1.96 14.74
C PHE A 18 -14.71 3.26 14.32
N ASN A 19 -14.96 4.36 15.05
CA ASN A 19 -14.40 5.67 14.71
C ASN A 19 -12.96 5.90 15.21
N ASP A 20 -12.54 5.25 16.29
CA ASP A 20 -11.23 5.45 16.90
C ASP A 20 -10.14 4.53 16.32
N LEU A 21 -10.52 3.54 15.50
CA LEU A 21 -9.55 2.70 14.81
C LEU A 21 -8.65 3.54 13.90
N SER A 22 -7.34 3.23 13.91
CA SER A 22 -6.34 3.91 13.08
C SER A 22 -6.37 3.50 11.60
N VAL A 23 -7.10 2.42 11.27
CA VAL A 23 -7.34 1.97 9.90
C VAL A 23 -8.66 2.52 9.37
N GLY A 24 -8.73 2.77 8.06
CA GLY A 24 -9.97 3.15 7.40
C GLY A 24 -10.94 1.98 7.34
N LEU A 25 -12.19 2.21 7.75
CA LEU A 25 -13.28 1.25 7.65
C LEU A 25 -14.42 1.84 6.83
N GLU A 26 -14.94 1.04 5.92
CA GLU A 26 -16.11 1.33 5.11
C GLU A 26 -17.07 0.15 5.22
N LEU A 27 -18.34 0.44 5.43
CA LEU A 27 -19.42 -0.55 5.47
C LEU A 27 -20.35 -0.33 4.28
N TYR A 28 -20.72 -1.42 3.65
CA TYR A 28 -21.59 -1.45 2.49
C TYR A 28 -22.74 -2.41 2.71
N ASP A 29 -23.91 -2.10 2.14
CA ASP A 29 -25.02 -3.04 2.10
C ASP A 29 -24.74 -4.20 1.13
N LYS A 30 -25.71 -5.12 1.03
CA LYS A 30 -25.65 -6.29 0.12
C LYS A 30 -25.58 -5.92 -1.36
N ASP A 31 -26.01 -4.74 -1.74
CA ASP A 31 -26.01 -4.22 -3.12
C ASP A 31 -24.70 -3.43 -3.43
N GLY A 32 -23.80 -3.35 -2.44
CA GLY A 32 -22.51 -2.66 -2.53
C GLY A 32 -22.62 -1.15 -2.35
N LEU A 33 -23.70 -0.60 -1.82
CA LEU A 33 -23.82 0.82 -1.51
C LEU A 33 -23.26 1.12 -0.12
N MET A 34 -22.39 2.14 -0.04
CA MET A 34 -21.77 2.54 1.23
C MET A 34 -22.82 3.06 2.21
N ILE A 35 -22.91 2.43 3.38
CA ILE A 35 -23.84 2.76 4.45
C ILE A 35 -23.16 3.48 5.62
N ASP A 36 -21.88 3.24 5.85
CA ASP A 36 -21.09 3.96 6.85
C ASP A 36 -19.60 3.96 6.53
N VAL A 37 -18.87 4.91 7.12
CA VAL A 37 -17.43 5.10 6.98
C VAL A 37 -16.87 5.75 8.24
N ASN A 38 -15.71 5.29 8.73
CA ASN A 38 -15.09 5.83 9.92
C ASN A 38 -14.24 7.09 9.65
N TYR A 39 -13.87 7.80 10.73
CA TYR A 39 -13.08 9.02 10.62
C TYR A 39 -11.67 8.80 10.04
N SER A 40 -11.05 7.66 10.31
CA SER A 40 -9.73 7.34 9.76
C SER A 40 -9.77 7.25 8.23
N ARG A 41 -10.82 6.65 7.67
CA ARG A 41 -11.02 6.59 6.22
C ARG A 41 -11.25 7.97 5.63
N LEU A 42 -12.15 8.75 6.21
CA LEU A 42 -12.42 10.12 5.77
C LEU A 42 -11.13 10.96 5.73
N ARG A 43 -10.33 10.90 6.80
CA ARG A 43 -9.04 11.61 6.87
C ARG A 43 -8.05 11.13 5.80
N SER A 44 -7.91 9.81 5.64
CA SER A 44 -6.95 9.24 4.67
C SER A 44 -7.32 9.56 3.22
N MET A 45 -8.60 9.81 2.95
CA MET A 45 -9.14 10.21 1.64
C MET A 45 -9.30 11.73 1.48
N GLY A 46 -9.07 12.52 2.54
CA GLY A 46 -9.23 13.97 2.51
C GLY A 46 -10.68 14.44 2.34
N ILE A 47 -11.63 13.63 2.78
CA ILE A 47 -13.08 13.92 2.72
C ILE A 47 -13.50 14.54 4.04
N LYS A 48 -14.26 15.64 4.01
CA LYS A 48 -14.65 16.39 5.20
C LYS A 48 -15.91 15.83 5.87
N ASP A 49 -16.90 15.48 5.07
CA ASP A 49 -18.19 14.99 5.57
C ASP A 49 -18.47 13.60 4.96
N LYS A 50 -18.89 12.66 5.80
CA LYS A 50 -19.25 11.32 5.33
C LYS A 50 -20.43 11.31 4.36
N LYS A 51 -21.31 12.33 4.43
CA LYS A 51 -22.42 12.49 3.48
C LYS A 51 -21.96 12.62 2.03
N ASP A 52 -20.74 13.10 1.81
CA ASP A 52 -20.17 13.28 0.48
C ASP A 52 -19.79 11.97 -0.20
N ILE A 53 -19.70 10.86 0.57
CA ILE A 53 -19.29 9.54 0.06
C ILE A 53 -20.33 8.44 0.34
N LEU A 54 -21.27 8.65 1.26
CA LEU A 54 -22.35 7.69 1.50
C LEU A 54 -23.14 7.42 0.22
N GLY A 55 -23.52 6.16 -0.01
CA GLY A 55 -24.20 5.72 -1.22
C GLY A 55 -23.26 5.45 -2.40
N TYR A 56 -21.94 5.70 -2.26
CA TYR A 56 -20.98 5.30 -3.29
C TYR A 56 -20.96 3.77 -3.42
N ASN A 57 -20.92 3.27 -4.65
CA ASN A 57 -20.95 1.83 -4.88
C ASN A 57 -19.55 1.24 -4.88
N LEU A 58 -19.35 0.19 -4.07
CA LEU A 58 -18.09 -0.56 -3.93
C LEU A 58 -17.50 -0.99 -5.27
N PHE A 59 -18.35 -1.42 -6.20
CA PHE A 59 -17.92 -1.94 -7.49
C PHE A 59 -17.57 -0.85 -8.52
N ASN A 60 -17.76 0.44 -8.16
CA ASN A 60 -17.37 1.58 -9.00
C ASN A 60 -15.94 2.07 -8.72
N TYR A 61 -15.25 1.52 -7.70
CA TYR A 61 -13.85 1.86 -7.47
C TYR A 61 -12.99 1.41 -8.64
N THR A 62 -12.26 2.36 -9.22
CA THR A 62 -11.36 2.11 -10.36
C THR A 62 -10.12 1.31 -9.97
N SER A 63 -9.77 1.32 -8.68
CA SER A 63 -8.68 0.50 -8.11
C SER A 63 -9.02 -0.99 -7.99
N PHE A 64 -10.28 -1.38 -8.17
CA PHE A 64 -10.71 -2.76 -8.18
C PHE A 64 -10.72 -3.27 -9.62
N SER A 65 -9.84 -4.23 -9.94
CA SER A 65 -9.90 -4.95 -11.22
C SER A 65 -11.19 -5.76 -11.32
N ASP A 66 -11.56 -6.14 -12.53
CA ASP A 66 -12.77 -6.96 -12.74
C ASP A 66 -12.65 -8.32 -12.04
N GLU A 67 -11.45 -8.89 -11.94
CA GLU A 67 -11.16 -10.12 -11.19
C GLU A 67 -11.44 -9.94 -9.69
N ILE A 68 -10.96 -8.83 -9.09
CA ILE A 68 -11.24 -8.52 -7.69
C ILE A 68 -12.75 -8.36 -7.46
N LYS A 69 -13.44 -7.63 -8.35
CA LYS A 69 -14.89 -7.44 -8.27
C LYS A 69 -15.65 -8.75 -8.33
N GLU A 70 -15.20 -9.70 -9.17
CA GLU A 70 -15.82 -11.00 -9.30
C GLU A 70 -15.58 -11.88 -8.06
N GLN A 71 -14.37 -11.89 -7.52
CA GLN A 71 -14.05 -12.59 -6.27
C GLN A 71 -14.92 -12.07 -5.10
N VAL A 72 -15.02 -10.73 -4.97
CA VAL A 72 -15.87 -10.11 -3.95
C VAL A 72 -17.34 -10.51 -4.12
N ARG A 73 -17.87 -10.55 -5.35
CA ARG A 73 -19.27 -11.00 -5.59
C ARG A 73 -19.49 -12.47 -5.25
N LYS A 74 -18.44 -13.31 -5.37
CA LYS A 74 -18.49 -14.72 -4.96
C LYS A 74 -18.36 -14.92 -3.47
N GLY A 75 -18.17 -13.86 -2.69
CA GLY A 75 -17.99 -13.95 -1.26
C GLY A 75 -16.58 -14.38 -0.86
N GLU A 76 -15.58 -14.10 -1.68
CA GLU A 76 -14.18 -14.34 -1.36
C GLU A 76 -13.57 -13.10 -0.69
N THR A 77 -12.91 -13.27 0.45
CA THR A 77 -12.12 -12.21 1.05
C THR A 77 -10.90 -11.93 0.17
N VAL A 78 -10.73 -10.70 -0.27
CA VAL A 78 -9.60 -10.28 -1.11
C VAL A 78 -8.74 -9.25 -0.40
N ARG A 79 -7.42 -9.33 -0.63
CA ARG A 79 -6.45 -8.34 -0.15
C ARG A 79 -5.54 -7.94 -1.30
N PHE A 80 -5.39 -6.63 -1.47
CA PHE A 80 -4.56 -6.09 -2.54
C PHE A 80 -4.03 -4.70 -2.18
N MET A 81 -3.03 -4.25 -2.94
CA MET A 81 -2.50 -2.90 -2.83
C MET A 81 -3.12 -2.03 -3.92
N ALA A 82 -3.70 -0.91 -3.53
CA ALA A 82 -4.26 0.08 -4.43
C ALA A 82 -3.39 1.35 -4.44
N LYS A 83 -3.13 1.85 -5.64
CA LYS A 83 -2.50 3.15 -5.88
C LYS A 83 -3.58 4.14 -6.25
N TYR A 84 -3.76 5.19 -5.43
CA TYR A 84 -4.67 6.28 -5.70
C TYR A 84 -3.89 7.52 -6.15
N ASN A 85 -4.22 8.03 -7.33
CA ASN A 85 -3.85 9.37 -7.72
C ASN A 85 -5.03 10.30 -7.40
N PHE A 86 -4.90 11.14 -6.39
CA PHE A 86 -5.99 12.00 -5.91
C PHE A 86 -6.40 13.05 -6.94
N ASP A 87 -5.53 13.42 -7.85
CA ASP A 87 -5.85 14.35 -8.93
C ASP A 87 -6.82 13.72 -9.96
N ASP A 88 -6.73 12.40 -10.14
CA ASP A 88 -7.60 11.67 -11.08
C ASP A 88 -8.96 11.30 -10.47
N VAL A 89 -9.08 11.18 -9.15
CA VAL A 89 -10.32 10.71 -8.49
C VAL A 89 -11.21 11.83 -7.95
N ARG A 90 -10.83 13.09 -8.10
CA ARG A 90 -11.62 14.26 -7.64
C ARG A 90 -13.03 14.33 -8.22
N HIS A 91 -13.25 13.73 -9.36
CA HIS A 91 -14.56 13.67 -10.00
C HIS A 91 -15.50 12.61 -9.38
N LEU A 92 -14.95 11.67 -8.60
CA LEU A 92 -15.70 10.59 -7.95
C LEU A 92 -16.20 11.00 -6.57
N PHE A 93 -15.41 11.77 -5.83
CA PHE A 93 -15.75 12.29 -4.50
C PHE A 93 -14.91 13.53 -4.17
N PRO A 94 -15.46 14.47 -3.35
CA PRO A 94 -14.74 15.68 -2.98
C PRO A 94 -13.59 15.34 -2.04
N THR A 95 -12.35 15.52 -2.51
CA THR A 95 -11.14 15.38 -1.72
C THR A 95 -10.32 16.66 -1.73
N ASN A 96 -9.68 16.99 -0.60
CA ASN A 96 -8.73 18.08 -0.49
C ASN A 96 -7.26 17.62 -0.67
N LEU A 97 -7.05 16.33 -0.94
CA LEU A 97 -5.73 15.76 -1.19
C LEU A 97 -5.34 15.90 -2.66
N SER A 98 -4.03 15.81 -2.91
CA SER A 98 -3.42 15.72 -4.24
C SER A 98 -2.27 14.71 -4.22
N GLY A 99 -1.81 14.33 -5.42
CA GLY A 99 -0.70 13.39 -5.57
C GLY A 99 -1.11 11.94 -5.32
N ILE A 100 -0.10 11.10 -5.03
CA ILE A 100 -0.25 9.65 -4.99
C ILE A 100 -0.19 9.15 -3.57
N LYS A 101 -1.13 8.25 -3.21
CA LYS A 101 -1.08 7.44 -2.00
C LYS A 101 -1.25 5.96 -2.33
N PHE A 102 -0.71 5.13 -1.44
CA PHE A 102 -0.81 3.68 -1.51
C PHE A 102 -1.63 3.17 -0.33
N PHE A 103 -2.62 2.35 -0.62
CA PHE A 103 -3.46 1.72 0.41
C PHE A 103 -3.37 0.21 0.30
N GLU A 104 -3.19 -0.44 1.44
CA GLU A 104 -3.45 -1.87 1.55
C GLU A 104 -4.93 -2.04 1.87
N ILE A 105 -5.66 -2.74 0.99
CA ILE A 105 -7.11 -2.89 1.06
C ILE A 105 -7.45 -4.36 1.30
N THR A 106 -8.32 -4.61 2.26
CA THR A 106 -8.96 -5.91 2.48
C THR A 106 -10.46 -5.73 2.35
N VAL A 107 -11.09 -6.49 1.47
CA VAL A 107 -12.55 -6.58 1.34
C VAL A 107 -13.00 -7.89 1.94
N SER A 108 -13.90 -7.82 2.88
CA SER A 108 -14.54 -8.97 3.53
C SER A 108 -16.06 -8.75 3.59
N PHE A 109 -16.78 -9.73 4.08
CA PHE A 109 -18.24 -9.71 4.10
C PHE A 109 -18.78 -10.27 5.41
N VAL A 110 -20.00 -9.85 5.74
CA VAL A 110 -20.77 -10.34 6.87
C VAL A 110 -21.88 -11.23 6.34
N HIS A 111 -22.06 -12.41 6.95
CA HIS A 111 -23.13 -13.35 6.62
C HIS A 111 -24.20 -13.36 7.72
N ASN A 112 -25.41 -13.67 7.31
CA ASN A 112 -26.46 -14.05 8.25
C ASN A 112 -26.34 -15.55 8.64
N GLU A 113 -27.27 -16.00 9.49
CA GLU A 113 -27.32 -17.41 9.94
C GLU A 113 -27.53 -18.42 8.79
N LYS A 114 -28.01 -17.95 7.62
CA LYS A 114 -28.22 -18.77 6.42
C LYS A 114 -27.04 -18.74 5.47
N SER A 115 -25.90 -18.17 5.88
CA SER A 115 -24.70 -17.98 5.05
C SER A 115 -24.90 -17.07 3.82
N GLU A 116 -25.92 -16.22 3.84
CA GLU A 116 -26.12 -15.20 2.80
C GLU A 116 -25.33 -13.93 3.16
N ILE A 117 -24.68 -13.33 2.17
CA ILE A 117 -23.97 -12.05 2.36
C ILE A 117 -24.99 -10.96 2.66
N THR A 118 -24.83 -10.30 3.79
CA THR A 118 -25.68 -9.18 4.20
C THR A 118 -25.00 -7.83 4.01
N ASN A 119 -23.67 -7.81 4.19
CA ASN A 119 -22.89 -6.57 4.11
C ASN A 119 -21.49 -6.89 3.61
N TYR A 120 -20.84 -5.87 3.00
CA TYR A 120 -19.41 -5.87 2.77
C TYR A 120 -18.73 -4.93 3.75
N MET A 121 -17.50 -5.27 4.11
CA MET A 121 -16.63 -4.44 4.93
C MET A 121 -15.31 -4.26 4.20
N VAL A 122 -14.88 -3.02 4.05
CA VAL A 122 -13.57 -2.67 3.49
C VAL A 122 -12.70 -2.10 4.59
N ILE A 123 -11.54 -2.72 4.78
CA ILE A 123 -10.48 -2.22 5.65
C ILE A 123 -9.40 -1.64 4.75
N SER A 124 -8.99 -0.41 5.01
CA SER A 124 -7.94 0.26 4.25
C SER A 124 -6.88 0.86 5.18
N GLN A 125 -5.63 0.56 4.91
CA GLN A 125 -4.49 1.12 5.62
C GLN A 125 -3.65 1.95 4.66
N ASP A 126 -3.39 3.23 5.01
CA ASP A 126 -2.44 4.06 4.28
C ASP A 126 -1.02 3.52 4.54
N VAL A 127 -0.38 3.04 3.48
CA VAL A 127 0.97 2.46 3.50
C VAL A 127 1.95 3.27 2.66
N THR A 128 1.58 4.52 2.35
CA THR A 128 2.35 5.39 1.47
C THR A 128 3.79 5.56 1.95
N GLU A 129 3.98 5.91 3.21
CA GLU A 129 5.33 6.07 3.77
C GLU A 129 6.14 4.77 3.68
N ARG A 130 5.54 3.63 4.03
CA ARG A 130 6.18 2.32 3.95
C ARG A 130 6.66 2.02 2.52
N VAL A 131 5.80 2.24 1.53
CA VAL A 131 6.13 2.00 0.11
C VAL A 131 7.22 2.94 -0.37
N LEU A 132 7.16 4.23 -0.01
CA LEU A 132 8.18 5.21 -0.40
C LEU A 132 9.55 4.91 0.25
N TRP A 133 9.57 4.52 1.52
CA TRP A 133 10.81 4.11 2.20
C TRP A 133 11.39 2.83 1.61
N GLN A 134 10.56 1.84 1.30
CA GLN A 134 11.02 0.60 0.66
C GLN A 134 11.66 0.90 -0.70
N ASN A 135 11.01 1.67 -1.56
CA ASN A 135 11.54 2.05 -2.85
C ASN A 135 12.87 2.82 -2.74
N LYS A 136 12.96 3.72 -1.76
CA LYS A 136 14.21 4.44 -1.51
C LYS A 136 15.34 3.52 -1.07
N TYR A 137 15.04 2.58 -0.18
CA TYR A 137 16.00 1.58 0.28
C TYR A 137 16.50 0.72 -0.88
N ASP A 138 15.60 0.20 -1.71
CA ASP A 138 15.92 -0.65 -2.84
C ASP A 138 16.83 0.09 -3.84
N ASN A 139 16.53 1.35 -4.15
CA ASN A 139 17.38 2.18 -5.02
C ASN A 139 18.78 2.40 -4.44
N LEU A 140 18.89 2.71 -3.14
CA LEU A 140 20.19 2.89 -2.47
C LEU A 140 20.99 1.58 -2.43
N TYR A 141 20.32 0.47 -2.23
CA TYR A 141 20.95 -0.85 -2.24
C TYR A 141 21.52 -1.19 -3.63
N GLU A 142 20.75 -0.97 -4.69
CA GLU A 142 21.20 -1.18 -6.07
C GLU A 142 22.39 -0.29 -6.42
N GLU A 143 22.37 0.98 -6.00
CA GLU A 143 23.50 1.90 -6.20
C GLU A 143 24.75 1.43 -5.47
N ALA A 144 24.63 1.00 -4.21
CA ALA A 144 25.74 0.48 -3.42
C ALA A 144 26.34 -0.79 -4.04
N VAL A 145 25.51 -1.71 -4.54
CA VAL A 145 25.95 -2.93 -5.23
C VAL A 145 26.74 -2.57 -6.51
N ARG A 146 26.23 -1.62 -7.29
CA ARG A 146 26.90 -1.13 -8.52
C ARG A 146 28.27 -0.53 -8.20
N SER A 147 28.31 0.39 -7.23
CA SER A 147 29.57 1.05 -6.84
C SER A 147 30.61 0.06 -6.33
N LYS A 148 30.18 -0.94 -5.55
CA LYS A 148 31.08 -2.01 -5.08
C LYS A 148 31.66 -2.82 -6.24
N LYS A 149 30.85 -3.14 -7.24
CA LYS A 149 31.31 -3.87 -8.44
C LYS A 149 32.34 -3.07 -9.22
N GLU A 150 32.08 -1.79 -9.45
CA GLU A 150 33.02 -0.89 -10.15
C GLU A 150 34.35 -0.75 -9.41
N LEU A 151 34.33 -0.68 -8.07
CA LEU A 151 35.50 -0.64 -7.25
C LEU A 151 36.35 -1.94 -7.42
N LEU A 152 35.71 -3.09 -7.33
CA LEU A 152 36.39 -4.39 -7.51
C LEU A 152 37.04 -4.52 -8.89
N GLU A 153 36.34 -4.10 -9.94
CA GLU A 153 36.86 -4.11 -11.31
C GLU A 153 38.05 -3.13 -11.45
N SER A 154 38.00 -1.98 -10.77
CA SER A 154 39.13 -1.02 -10.75
C SER A 154 40.35 -1.59 -10.02
N GLU A 155 40.16 -2.22 -8.87
CA GLU A 155 41.23 -2.90 -8.12
C GLU A 155 41.87 -4.00 -8.95
N GLN A 156 41.09 -4.83 -9.62
CA GLN A 156 41.62 -5.88 -10.50
C GLN A 156 42.47 -5.32 -11.64
N ARG A 157 42.00 -4.24 -12.28
CA ARG A 157 42.76 -3.52 -13.32
C ARG A 157 44.11 -3.00 -12.79
N MET A 158 44.09 -2.40 -11.58
CA MET A 158 45.30 -1.88 -10.95
C MET A 158 46.33 -3.00 -10.66
N ILE A 159 45.87 -4.12 -10.12
CA ILE A 159 46.76 -5.29 -9.87
C ILE A 159 47.38 -5.79 -11.17
N GLN A 160 46.59 -5.82 -12.25
CA GLN A 160 47.08 -6.29 -13.55
C GLN A 160 48.11 -5.32 -14.13
N LEU A 161 47.96 -4.02 -14.00
CA LEU A 161 48.93 -3.01 -14.40
C LEU A 161 50.23 -3.11 -13.60
N ILE A 162 50.16 -3.31 -12.29
CA ILE A 162 51.33 -3.50 -11.43
C ILE A 162 52.13 -4.71 -11.90
N ARG A 163 51.49 -5.86 -12.13
CA ARG A 163 52.16 -7.06 -12.65
C ARG A 163 52.86 -6.85 -13.99
N GLN A 164 52.18 -6.14 -14.91
CA GLN A 164 52.79 -5.82 -16.21
C GLN A 164 54.03 -4.94 -16.07
N ASN A 165 54.01 -3.93 -15.21
CA ASN A 165 55.11 -3.05 -14.95
C ASN A 165 56.31 -3.79 -14.31
N GLU A 166 56.04 -4.70 -13.36
CA GLU A 166 57.09 -5.54 -12.74
C GLU A 166 57.77 -6.44 -13.77
N LEU A 167 57.02 -7.04 -14.70
CA LEU A 167 57.60 -7.86 -15.79
C LEU A 167 58.47 -7.03 -16.72
N VAL A 168 58.04 -5.81 -17.06
CA VAL A 168 58.85 -4.91 -17.90
C VAL A 168 60.14 -4.52 -17.18
N LEU A 169 60.09 -4.15 -15.91
CA LEU A 169 61.28 -3.80 -15.12
C LEU A 169 62.26 -4.96 -14.98
N ASN A 170 61.77 -6.17 -14.74
CA ASN A 170 62.59 -7.37 -14.66
C ASN A 170 63.29 -7.70 -15.99
N ASN A 171 62.60 -7.52 -17.12
CA ASN A 171 63.18 -7.72 -18.46
C ASN A 171 64.24 -6.68 -18.79
N ILE A 172 64.05 -5.40 -18.38
CA ILE A 172 65.06 -4.36 -18.58
C ILE A 172 66.31 -4.67 -17.72
N ASN A 173 66.13 -5.03 -16.46
CA ASN A 173 67.25 -5.34 -15.57
C ASN A 173 68.01 -6.56 -16.01
N SER A 174 67.38 -7.60 -16.57
CA SER A 174 68.09 -8.78 -17.11
C SER A 174 68.79 -8.51 -18.44
N GLY A 175 68.27 -7.54 -19.25
CA GLY A 175 68.90 -7.12 -20.50
C GLY A 175 70.13 -6.19 -20.34
N LEU A 176 70.28 -5.54 -19.19
CA LEU A 176 71.42 -4.67 -18.85
C LEU A 176 72.58 -5.44 -18.20
N ALA A 177 72.47 -6.74 -17.95
CA ALA A 177 73.45 -7.57 -17.31
C ALA A 177 74.32 -8.29 -18.33
N TYR A 178 74.31 -7.94 -19.57
CA TYR A 178 75.25 -8.39 -20.64
C TYR A 178 75.92 -7.14 -21.22
#